data_643e115b92680fa40ee228ada91421e7
#
_entry.id   643e115b92680fa40ee228ada91421e7
#
_cell.length_a   1.000
_cell.length_b   1.000
_cell.length_c   1.000
_cell.angle_alpha   90.00
_cell.angle_beta   90.00
_cell.angle_gamma   90.00
#
_symmetry.space_group_name_H-M   'P 1'
#
loop_
_entity.id
_entity.type
_entity.pdbx_description
1 polymer ?
#
loop_
_entity_poly.entity_id
_entity_poly.type
_entity_poly.pdbx_seq_one_letter_code
_entity_poly.pdbx_strand_id
1 'polypeptide(L)'
;MKKIIAAAILLGLLLFLIPMGLRQSRQTELPEDAREELVLPSSGYTLSVLVNGTVQELDLNDYLWGVVAAEMPASFAQEALNAQAVAARTYALNKAGRAAGHPEAELCTDYACCQAWIARETARGNWGENALAYTNKITAAVAETNNEVILYEGQLIDAVFHSSSGAATQDAVEVWGNSVPYLQSVDSPEGEEVPNYYSEAVFPAQAFRDTFLAARPEAVLEGEPPQWIGDTVYTEGGSVHTIVIGGVTVTGAQAREIFGLRSACFTVTPTAEAVTFSVTGYGHGVGMSQYGANAMAQQGKTYEEILRHYYTGVTVENYEPTDRQ
;
A
#
# COMPACT_ATOMS: atom_id res chain seq x y z
N MET A 1 -9.93 61.21 30.95
CA MET A 1 -8.94 60.19 30.48
C MET A 1 -9.16 58.82 31.07
N LYS A 2 -9.23 58.58 32.40
CA LYS A 2 -9.41 57.22 32.98
C LYS A 2 -10.64 56.48 32.51
N LYS A 3 -11.79 57.14 32.26
CA LYS A 3 -13.01 56.48 31.76
C LYS A 3 -12.95 56.06 30.27
N ILE A 4 -12.17 56.78 29.46
CA ILE A 4 -11.98 56.44 28.02
C ILE A 4 -11.03 55.24 27.90
N ILE A 5 -9.99 55.17 28.73
CA ILE A 5 -9.04 54.03 28.77
C ILE A 5 -9.75 52.76 29.23
N ALA A 6 -10.64 52.84 30.25
CA ALA A 6 -11.40 51.68 30.72
C ALA A 6 -12.38 51.17 29.66
N ALA A 7 -13.06 52.06 28.88
CA ALA A 7 -13.93 51.67 27.78
C ALA A 7 -13.17 51.00 26.61
N ALA A 8 -11.96 51.49 26.28
CA ALA A 8 -11.14 50.91 25.23
C ALA A 8 -10.60 49.50 25.61
N ILE A 9 -10.26 49.31 26.89
CA ILE A 9 -9.82 48.00 27.40
C ILE A 9 -10.99 46.99 27.40
N LEU A 10 -12.20 47.45 27.79
CA LEU A 10 -13.39 46.59 27.77
C LEU A 10 -13.81 46.22 26.35
N LEU A 11 -13.71 47.11 25.38
CA LEU A 11 -13.98 46.84 23.97
C LEU A 11 -12.94 45.92 23.36
N GLY A 12 -11.65 46.05 23.71
CA GLY A 12 -10.58 45.16 23.30
C GLY A 12 -10.76 43.74 23.84
N LEU A 13 -11.19 43.61 25.12
CA LEU A 13 -11.48 42.30 25.73
C LEU A 13 -12.72 41.63 25.09
N LEU A 14 -13.76 42.41 24.74
CA LEU A 14 -14.94 41.89 24.03
C LEU A 14 -14.60 41.42 22.62
N LEU A 15 -13.74 42.13 21.88
CA LEU A 15 -13.30 41.73 20.55
C LEU A 15 -12.38 40.48 20.57
N PHE A 16 -11.70 40.21 21.68
CA PHE A 16 -10.87 39.01 21.85
C PHE A 16 -11.66 37.79 22.37
N LEU A 17 -12.69 38.03 23.22
CA LEU A 17 -13.49 36.96 23.81
C LEU A 17 -14.59 36.43 22.88
N ILE A 18 -15.10 37.25 21.94
CA ILE A 18 -16.09 36.82 20.95
C ILE A 18 -15.55 35.76 20.01
N PRO A 19 -14.30 35.86 19.44
CA PRO A 19 -13.75 34.78 18.64
C PRO A 19 -13.44 33.50 19.43
N MET A 20 -13.12 33.60 20.73
CA MET A 20 -12.88 32.42 21.58
C MET A 20 -14.18 31.72 21.98
N GLY A 21 -15.28 32.43 22.17
CA GLY A 21 -16.59 31.84 22.47
C GLY A 21 -17.27 31.21 21.25
N LEU A 22 -16.92 31.64 20.02
CA LEU A 22 -17.43 31.09 18.76
C LEU A 22 -16.58 29.92 18.23
N ARG A 23 -15.45 29.63 18.87
CA ARG A 23 -14.73 28.36 18.75
C ARG A 23 -15.27 27.30 19.70
N GLN A 24 -16.55 27.31 19.98
CA GLN A 24 -17.27 26.12 20.37
C GLN A 24 -17.14 25.18 19.16
N SER A 25 -16.35 24.12 19.31
CA SER A 25 -16.27 23.02 18.36
C SER A 25 -17.68 22.78 17.82
N ARG A 26 -17.91 23.07 16.55
CA ARG A 26 -18.89 22.28 15.82
C ARG A 26 -18.33 20.87 15.90
N GLN A 27 -18.71 20.14 16.93
CA GLN A 27 -18.93 18.73 16.77
C GLN A 27 -19.97 18.68 15.65
N THR A 28 -19.52 18.46 14.45
CA THR A 28 -20.38 18.01 13.37
C THR A 28 -20.95 16.72 13.93
N GLU A 29 -22.18 16.81 14.47
CA GLU A 29 -22.92 15.60 14.79
C GLU A 29 -22.91 14.81 13.48
N LEU A 30 -22.32 13.61 13.53
CA LEU A 30 -22.37 12.70 12.40
C LEU A 30 -23.85 12.58 11.99
N PRO A 31 -24.16 12.53 10.69
CA PRO A 31 -25.50 12.23 10.20
C PRO A 31 -26.08 11.04 10.96
N GLU A 32 -27.36 10.99 11.18
CA GLU A 32 -28.02 9.97 12.02
C GLU A 32 -27.76 8.54 11.47
N ASP A 33 -27.61 8.41 10.15
CA ASP A 33 -27.19 7.21 9.43
C ASP A 33 -25.71 6.78 9.67
N ALA A 34 -24.84 7.71 10.09
CA ALA A 34 -23.47 7.41 10.50
C ALA A 34 -23.34 6.88 11.95
N ARG A 35 -24.44 6.75 12.68
CA ARG A 35 -24.45 6.26 14.06
C ARG A 35 -24.68 4.75 14.18
N GLU A 36 -25.14 4.11 13.11
CA GLU A 36 -25.33 2.67 13.05
C GLU A 36 -24.18 1.99 12.32
N GLU A 37 -23.81 0.80 12.78
CA GLU A 37 -22.82 -0.01 12.12
C GLU A 37 -23.44 -0.67 10.88
N LEU A 38 -22.79 -0.47 9.72
CA LEU A 38 -23.22 -1.10 8.47
C LEU A 38 -23.05 -2.62 8.57
N VAL A 39 -24.01 -3.33 8.04
CA VAL A 39 -23.97 -4.79 7.93
C VAL A 39 -23.25 -5.17 6.66
N LEU A 40 -22.18 -5.96 6.78
CA LEU A 40 -21.50 -6.54 5.64
C LEU A 40 -22.35 -7.69 5.06
N PRO A 41 -22.76 -7.63 3.80
CA PRO A 41 -23.50 -8.75 3.20
C PRO A 41 -22.58 -9.97 3.03
N SER A 42 -23.12 -11.17 3.16
CA SER A 42 -22.41 -12.38 2.76
C SER A 42 -22.21 -12.39 1.24
N SER A 43 -21.03 -12.83 0.82
CA SER A 43 -20.71 -13.05 -0.59
C SER A 43 -21.35 -14.33 -1.16
N GLY A 44 -21.75 -15.27 -0.27
CA GLY A 44 -22.14 -16.62 -0.64
C GLY A 44 -20.97 -17.52 -1.05
N TYR A 45 -19.72 -17.05 -0.95
CA TYR A 45 -18.51 -17.81 -1.29
C TYR A 45 -17.60 -17.94 -0.07
N THR A 46 -17.20 -19.16 0.25
CA THR A 46 -16.34 -19.46 1.41
C THR A 46 -14.93 -19.79 0.97
N LEU A 47 -13.96 -19.25 1.69
CA LEU A 47 -12.52 -19.50 1.51
C LEU A 47 -11.96 -20.23 2.74
N SER A 48 -11.12 -21.23 2.51
CA SER A 48 -10.27 -21.78 3.56
C SER A 48 -9.00 -20.93 3.70
N VAL A 49 -8.81 -20.32 4.87
CA VAL A 49 -7.73 -19.36 5.14
C VAL A 49 -6.89 -19.81 6.33
N LEU A 50 -5.57 -19.88 6.16
CA LEU A 50 -4.63 -20.16 7.24
C LEU A 50 -4.38 -18.90 8.05
N VAL A 51 -5.00 -18.80 9.22
CA VAL A 51 -4.88 -17.68 10.16
C VAL A 51 -4.09 -18.13 11.39
N ASN A 52 -2.90 -17.56 11.60
CA ASN A 52 -2.03 -17.89 12.75
C ASN A 52 -1.81 -19.41 12.92
N GLY A 53 -1.60 -20.14 11.82
CA GLY A 53 -1.36 -21.59 11.85
C GLY A 53 -2.62 -22.44 12.01
N THR A 54 -3.82 -21.87 11.95
CA THR A 54 -5.10 -22.58 12.01
C THR A 54 -5.94 -22.27 10.80
N VAL A 55 -6.47 -23.29 10.12
CA VAL A 55 -7.37 -23.13 8.98
C VAL A 55 -8.74 -22.70 9.48
N GLN A 56 -9.27 -21.64 8.89
CA GLN A 56 -10.60 -21.10 9.17
C GLN A 56 -11.38 -20.99 7.86
N GLU A 57 -12.67 -21.30 7.91
CA GLU A 57 -13.60 -21.06 6.81
C GLU A 57 -14.19 -19.66 6.97
N LEU A 58 -13.88 -18.76 6.03
CA LEU A 58 -14.33 -17.36 6.06
C LEU A 58 -15.20 -17.08 4.83
N ASP A 59 -16.30 -16.34 5.02
CA ASP A 59 -16.98 -15.71 3.88
C ASP A 59 -16.00 -14.77 3.16
N LEU A 60 -16.01 -14.75 1.83
CA LEU A 60 -15.09 -13.93 1.02
C LEU A 60 -15.17 -12.45 1.42
N ASN A 61 -16.36 -11.90 1.67
CA ASN A 61 -16.48 -10.50 2.06
C ASN A 61 -15.91 -10.25 3.47
N ASP A 62 -16.04 -11.19 4.41
CA ASP A 62 -15.39 -11.08 5.74
C ASP A 62 -13.87 -11.15 5.63
N TYR A 63 -13.34 -12.02 4.76
CA TYR A 63 -11.91 -12.07 4.44
C TYR A 63 -11.44 -10.73 3.85
N LEU A 64 -12.14 -10.22 2.84
CA LEU A 64 -11.80 -8.96 2.16
C LEU A 64 -11.87 -7.76 3.09
N TRP A 65 -12.83 -7.73 4.01
CA TRP A 65 -12.90 -6.69 5.02
C TRP A 65 -11.59 -6.63 5.83
N GLY A 66 -11.11 -7.78 6.28
CA GLY A 66 -9.85 -7.88 7.03
C GLY A 66 -8.62 -7.52 6.19
N VAL A 67 -8.61 -7.85 4.90
CA VAL A 67 -7.53 -7.47 3.96
C VAL A 67 -7.50 -5.95 3.76
N VAL A 68 -8.63 -5.33 3.40
CA VAL A 68 -8.69 -3.87 3.17
C VAL A 68 -8.29 -3.10 4.42
N ALA A 69 -8.75 -3.56 5.60
CA ALA A 69 -8.42 -2.95 6.89
C ALA A 69 -6.93 -3.10 7.27
N ALA A 70 -6.24 -4.14 6.79
CA ALA A 70 -4.82 -4.36 7.04
C ALA A 70 -3.93 -3.61 6.04
N GLU A 71 -4.36 -3.51 4.78
CA GLU A 71 -3.56 -3.02 3.66
C GLU A 71 -3.64 -1.50 3.49
N MET A 72 -4.80 -0.88 3.70
CA MET A 72 -4.97 0.56 3.53
C MET A 72 -5.35 1.27 4.83
N PRO A 73 -4.84 2.49 5.06
CA PRO A 73 -5.40 3.37 6.10
C PRO A 73 -6.89 3.60 5.86
N ALA A 74 -7.74 3.29 6.85
CA ALA A 74 -9.19 3.49 6.73
C ALA A 74 -9.60 4.98 6.59
N SER A 75 -8.66 5.91 6.78
CA SER A 75 -8.82 7.34 6.51
C SER A 75 -8.78 7.70 5.03
N PHE A 76 -8.32 6.80 4.14
CA PHE A 76 -8.25 7.05 2.70
C PHE A 76 -9.62 7.36 2.10
N ALA A 77 -9.65 7.99 0.93
CA ALA A 77 -10.88 8.28 0.20
C ALA A 77 -11.64 6.98 -0.13
N GLN A 78 -12.98 7.04 -0.19
CA GLN A 78 -13.82 5.86 -0.40
C GLN A 78 -13.47 5.13 -1.70
N GLU A 79 -13.25 5.88 -2.79
CA GLU A 79 -12.88 5.32 -4.09
C GLU A 79 -11.57 4.53 -4.06
N ALA A 80 -10.60 4.93 -3.23
CA ALA A 80 -9.36 4.18 -3.04
C ALA A 80 -9.60 2.86 -2.28
N LEU A 81 -10.44 2.89 -1.25
CA LEU A 81 -10.84 1.69 -0.51
C LEU A 81 -11.66 0.73 -1.39
N ASN A 82 -12.54 1.27 -2.25
CA ASN A 82 -13.29 0.51 -3.23
C ASN A 82 -12.33 -0.19 -4.23
N ALA A 83 -11.36 0.55 -4.78
CA ALA A 83 -10.33 -0.02 -5.67
C ALA A 83 -9.54 -1.14 -4.97
N GLN A 84 -9.15 -0.95 -3.72
CA GLN A 84 -8.47 -1.99 -2.94
C GLN A 84 -9.35 -3.22 -2.72
N ALA A 85 -10.63 -3.05 -2.44
CA ALA A 85 -11.56 -4.17 -2.25
C ALA A 85 -11.70 -5.03 -3.52
N VAL A 86 -11.81 -4.40 -4.70
CA VAL A 86 -11.87 -5.10 -6.00
C VAL A 86 -10.54 -5.78 -6.32
N ALA A 87 -9.40 -5.10 -6.11
CA ALA A 87 -8.08 -5.68 -6.33
C ALA A 87 -7.83 -6.88 -5.42
N ALA A 88 -8.13 -6.74 -4.12
CA ALA A 88 -7.97 -7.81 -3.13
C ALA A 88 -8.86 -9.02 -3.44
N ARG A 89 -10.11 -8.81 -3.87
CA ARG A 89 -11.04 -9.86 -4.29
C ARG A 89 -10.51 -10.61 -5.51
N THR A 90 -10.06 -9.87 -6.51
CA THR A 90 -9.48 -10.44 -7.74
C THR A 90 -8.28 -11.30 -7.43
N TYR A 91 -7.34 -10.79 -6.63
CA TYR A 91 -6.16 -11.52 -6.21
C TYR A 91 -6.53 -12.79 -5.42
N ALA A 92 -7.43 -12.67 -4.44
CA ALA A 92 -7.86 -13.80 -3.61
C ALA A 92 -8.48 -14.92 -4.46
N LEU A 93 -9.44 -14.60 -5.34
CA LEU A 93 -10.11 -15.57 -6.20
C LEU A 93 -9.15 -16.20 -7.22
N ASN A 94 -8.24 -15.40 -7.81
CA ASN A 94 -7.23 -15.90 -8.74
C ASN A 94 -6.27 -16.86 -8.05
N LYS A 95 -5.81 -16.51 -6.85
CA LYS A 95 -4.86 -17.34 -6.09
C LYS A 95 -5.51 -18.62 -5.54
N ALA A 96 -6.72 -18.51 -5.01
CA ALA A 96 -7.50 -19.66 -4.53
C ALA A 96 -7.83 -20.65 -5.66
N GLY A 97 -7.96 -20.18 -6.91
CA GLY A 97 -8.14 -21.03 -8.10
C GLY A 97 -6.92 -21.83 -8.54
N ARG A 98 -5.74 -21.50 -8.01
CA ARG A 98 -4.48 -22.18 -8.32
C ARG A 98 -4.10 -23.10 -7.15
N ALA A 99 -3.41 -24.21 -7.41
CA ALA A 99 -2.81 -25.02 -6.34
C ALA A 99 -1.76 -24.14 -5.63
N ALA A 100 -2.19 -23.45 -4.58
CA ALA A 100 -1.36 -22.48 -3.87
C ALA A 100 -0.34 -23.18 -2.97
N GLY A 101 0.67 -22.45 -2.54
CA GLY A 101 1.74 -22.95 -1.68
C GLY A 101 1.32 -23.37 -0.26
N HIS A 102 0.02 -23.51 -0.01
CA HIS A 102 -0.56 -23.95 1.26
C HIS A 102 -1.29 -25.28 1.04
N PRO A 103 -0.74 -26.41 1.45
CA PRO A 103 -1.39 -27.71 1.24
C PRO A 103 -2.71 -27.85 2.02
N GLU A 104 -2.90 -27.09 3.10
CA GLU A 104 -4.06 -27.16 3.99
C GLU A 104 -5.11 -26.06 3.80
N ALA A 105 -4.80 -24.98 3.07
CA ALA A 105 -5.70 -23.84 2.89
C ALA A 105 -5.51 -23.19 1.51
N GLU A 106 -6.51 -22.47 1.04
CA GLU A 106 -6.46 -21.75 -0.24
C GLU A 106 -5.61 -20.49 -0.15
N LEU A 107 -5.66 -19.81 1.00
CA LEU A 107 -4.94 -18.56 1.26
C LEU A 107 -4.34 -18.58 2.68
N CYS A 108 -3.43 -17.63 2.93
CA CYS A 108 -2.95 -17.33 4.29
C CYS A 108 -3.00 -15.82 4.56
N THR A 109 -2.70 -15.44 5.80
CA THR A 109 -2.70 -14.04 6.24
C THR A 109 -1.29 -13.43 6.29
N ASP A 110 -0.31 -14.07 5.67
CA ASP A 110 1.05 -13.57 5.55
C ASP A 110 1.18 -12.71 4.27
N TYR A 111 1.49 -11.43 4.45
CA TYR A 111 1.69 -10.47 3.36
C TYR A 111 2.85 -10.86 2.41
N ALA A 112 3.81 -11.65 2.87
CA ALA A 112 4.91 -12.13 2.04
C ALA A 112 4.50 -13.28 1.11
N CYS A 113 3.36 -13.89 1.37
CA CYS A 113 2.85 -15.05 0.62
C CYS A 113 1.53 -14.76 -0.09
N CYS A 114 0.56 -14.20 0.63
CA CYS A 114 -0.78 -13.87 0.13
C CYS A 114 -1.07 -12.38 0.30
N GLN A 115 -1.89 -12.01 1.27
CA GLN A 115 -2.29 -10.64 1.57
C GLN A 115 -2.25 -10.43 3.09
N ALA A 116 -1.89 -9.23 3.56
CA ALA A 116 -2.06 -8.90 4.96
C ALA A 116 -3.55 -8.99 5.34
N TRP A 117 -3.81 -9.41 6.56
CA TRP A 117 -5.17 -9.54 7.10
C TRP A 117 -5.20 -9.22 8.58
N ILE A 118 -6.26 -8.58 9.02
CA ILE A 118 -6.49 -8.26 10.43
C ILE A 118 -7.92 -8.62 10.84
N ALA A 119 -8.07 -9.19 12.04
CA ALA A 119 -9.39 -9.44 12.59
C ALA A 119 -10.13 -8.13 12.89
N ARG A 120 -11.46 -8.11 12.67
CA ARG A 120 -12.30 -6.91 12.83
C ARG A 120 -12.17 -6.29 14.22
N GLU A 121 -12.17 -7.10 15.27
CA GLU A 121 -12.02 -6.65 16.65
C GLU A 121 -10.67 -5.97 16.89
N THR A 122 -9.60 -6.52 16.31
CA THR A 122 -8.25 -5.95 16.42
C THR A 122 -8.16 -4.62 15.69
N ALA A 123 -8.68 -4.54 14.47
CA ALA A 123 -8.72 -3.30 13.69
C ALA A 123 -9.50 -2.20 14.44
N ARG A 124 -10.67 -2.52 14.97
CA ARG A 124 -11.50 -1.60 15.77
C ARG A 124 -10.78 -1.12 17.03
N GLY A 125 -10.07 -2.02 17.72
CA GLY A 125 -9.23 -1.66 18.87
C GLY A 125 -8.13 -0.67 18.50
N ASN A 126 -7.50 -0.84 17.35
CA ASN A 126 -6.44 0.06 16.86
C ASN A 126 -6.99 1.45 16.47
N TRP A 127 -8.23 1.54 15.99
CA TRP A 127 -8.84 2.79 15.52
C TRP A 127 -9.45 3.65 16.64
N GLY A 128 -9.65 3.10 17.83
CA GLY A 128 -10.15 3.83 19.00
C GLY A 128 -11.46 4.58 18.73
N GLU A 129 -11.48 5.88 18.90
CA GLU A 129 -12.67 6.73 18.70
C GLU A 129 -13.20 6.70 17.25
N ASN A 130 -12.36 6.41 16.28
CA ASN A 130 -12.75 6.31 14.87
C ASN A 130 -13.29 4.92 14.49
N ALA A 131 -13.36 3.97 15.43
CA ALA A 131 -13.67 2.58 15.14
C ALA A 131 -14.97 2.39 14.33
N LEU A 132 -16.07 3.06 14.71
CA LEU A 132 -17.33 2.95 13.97
C LEU A 132 -17.24 3.54 12.57
N ALA A 133 -16.68 4.74 12.43
CA ALA A 133 -16.56 5.40 11.14
C ALA A 133 -15.68 4.61 10.17
N TYR A 134 -14.56 4.08 10.64
CA TYR A 134 -13.64 3.30 9.81
C TYR A 134 -14.20 1.91 9.49
N THR A 135 -14.89 1.27 10.46
CA THR A 135 -15.63 0.03 10.19
C THR A 135 -16.63 0.23 9.06
N ASN A 136 -17.43 1.30 9.12
CA ASN A 136 -18.43 1.59 8.10
C ASN A 136 -17.79 1.88 6.74
N LYS A 137 -16.68 2.61 6.67
CA LYS A 137 -15.97 2.86 5.41
C LYS A 137 -15.47 1.58 4.74
N ILE A 138 -14.82 0.69 5.51
CA ILE A 138 -14.34 -0.58 4.98
C ILE A 138 -15.52 -1.47 4.57
N THR A 139 -16.57 -1.51 5.39
CA THR A 139 -17.80 -2.27 5.08
C THR A 139 -18.44 -1.76 3.79
N ALA A 140 -18.55 -0.44 3.61
CA ALA A 140 -19.06 0.16 2.37
C ALA A 140 -18.20 -0.22 1.17
N ALA A 141 -16.87 -0.14 1.28
CA ALA A 141 -15.97 -0.48 0.19
C ALA A 141 -16.16 -1.92 -0.32
N VAL A 142 -16.29 -2.88 0.60
CA VAL A 142 -16.49 -4.29 0.23
C VAL A 142 -17.91 -4.53 -0.29
N ALA A 143 -18.95 -3.88 0.31
CA ALA A 143 -20.35 -4.08 -0.06
C ALA A 143 -20.71 -3.40 -1.38
N GLU A 144 -20.24 -2.17 -1.62
CA GLU A 144 -20.54 -1.41 -2.84
C GLU A 144 -19.89 -2.00 -4.09
N THR A 145 -18.74 -2.67 -3.91
CA THR A 145 -18.01 -3.37 -4.99
C THR A 145 -18.29 -4.88 -4.99
N ASN A 146 -19.41 -5.31 -4.41
CA ASN A 146 -19.69 -6.74 -4.26
C ASN A 146 -19.68 -7.47 -5.61
N ASN A 147 -18.99 -8.63 -5.64
CA ASN A 147 -18.78 -9.47 -6.82
C ASN A 147 -17.98 -8.86 -7.98
N GLU A 148 -17.48 -7.63 -7.87
CA GLU A 148 -16.65 -7.05 -8.92
C GLU A 148 -15.21 -7.55 -8.84
N VAL A 149 -14.66 -7.88 -10.02
CA VAL A 149 -13.28 -8.34 -10.22
C VAL A 149 -12.64 -7.66 -11.42
N ILE A 150 -11.34 -7.78 -11.53
CA ILE A 150 -10.54 -7.26 -12.63
C ILE A 150 -10.20 -8.42 -13.57
N LEU A 151 -10.56 -8.27 -14.84
CA LEU A 151 -10.30 -9.25 -15.87
C LEU A 151 -9.39 -8.69 -16.98
N TYR A 152 -8.51 -9.53 -17.47
CA TYR A 152 -7.77 -9.32 -18.70
C TYR A 152 -8.06 -10.48 -19.64
N GLU A 153 -8.58 -10.18 -20.85
CA GLU A 153 -9.03 -11.19 -21.81
C GLU A 153 -9.98 -12.24 -21.20
N GLY A 154 -10.89 -11.79 -20.30
CA GLY A 154 -11.88 -12.63 -19.64
C GLY A 154 -11.33 -13.54 -18.52
N GLN A 155 -10.07 -13.37 -18.11
CA GLN A 155 -9.45 -14.12 -17.03
C GLN A 155 -9.13 -13.20 -15.84
N LEU A 156 -9.26 -13.73 -14.61
CA LEU A 156 -8.83 -13.02 -13.40
C LEU A 156 -7.34 -12.69 -13.49
N ILE A 157 -6.97 -11.45 -13.20
CA ILE A 157 -5.57 -11.01 -13.17
C ILE A 157 -4.89 -11.31 -11.84
N ASP A 158 -3.56 -11.29 -11.83
CA ASP A 158 -2.78 -11.15 -10.60
C ASP A 158 -2.81 -9.67 -10.19
N ALA A 159 -3.86 -9.27 -9.46
CA ALA A 159 -4.11 -7.89 -9.06
C ALA A 159 -3.22 -7.49 -7.88
N VAL A 160 -1.93 -7.44 -8.12
CA VAL A 160 -0.91 -7.08 -7.12
C VAL A 160 -0.93 -5.58 -6.84
N PHE A 161 -0.61 -5.20 -5.61
CA PHE A 161 -0.55 -3.82 -5.16
C PHE A 161 0.59 -3.61 -4.18
N HIS A 162 0.96 -2.36 -3.96
CA HIS A 162 2.04 -1.97 -3.05
C HIS A 162 1.73 -0.61 -2.41
N SER A 163 2.47 -0.25 -1.37
CA SER A 163 2.17 0.95 -0.58
C SER A 163 2.30 2.25 -1.39
N SER A 164 3.50 2.55 -1.90
CA SER A 164 3.75 3.79 -2.66
C SER A 164 4.87 3.64 -3.68
N SER A 165 4.69 4.27 -4.84
CA SER A 165 5.65 4.33 -5.94
C SER A 165 6.57 5.55 -5.85
N GLY A 166 7.65 5.52 -6.60
CA GLY A 166 8.53 6.67 -6.79
C GLY A 166 8.20 7.42 -8.09
N ALA A 167 7.05 8.10 -8.16
CA ALA A 167 6.50 8.80 -9.32
C ALA A 167 5.90 7.91 -10.42
N ALA A 168 6.35 6.67 -10.61
CA ALA A 168 5.75 5.71 -11.52
C ALA A 168 5.82 4.29 -10.94
N THR A 169 4.90 3.43 -11.38
CA THR A 169 4.96 2.00 -11.08
C THR A 169 6.02 1.31 -11.93
N GLN A 170 6.29 0.03 -11.66
CA GLN A 170 7.29 -0.75 -12.38
C GLN A 170 6.63 -1.78 -13.29
N ASP A 171 7.24 -2.04 -14.43
CA ASP A 171 6.88 -3.16 -15.28
C ASP A 171 7.18 -4.50 -14.56
N ALA A 172 6.28 -5.47 -14.70
CA ALA A 172 6.48 -6.80 -14.11
C ALA A 172 7.77 -7.47 -14.61
N VAL A 173 8.15 -7.25 -15.88
CA VAL A 173 9.37 -7.82 -16.45
C VAL A 173 10.63 -7.27 -15.78
N GLU A 174 10.62 -6.01 -15.37
CA GLU A 174 11.77 -5.36 -14.72
C GLU A 174 11.99 -5.87 -13.28
N VAL A 175 10.92 -6.27 -12.60
CA VAL A 175 10.98 -6.71 -11.21
C VAL A 175 11.06 -8.23 -11.08
N TRP A 176 10.30 -8.96 -11.91
CA TRP A 176 10.15 -10.42 -11.80
C TRP A 176 10.70 -11.21 -12.99
N GLY A 177 11.18 -10.53 -14.05
CA GLY A 177 11.78 -11.14 -15.23
C GLY A 177 10.77 -11.73 -16.23
N ASN A 178 9.47 -11.64 -15.96
CA ASN A 178 8.41 -12.12 -16.84
C ASN A 178 7.48 -10.97 -17.23
N SER A 179 7.20 -10.81 -18.53
CA SER A 179 6.26 -9.83 -19.02
C SER A 179 4.83 -10.25 -18.68
N VAL A 180 4.08 -9.33 -18.07
CA VAL A 180 2.65 -9.48 -17.76
C VAL A 180 1.91 -8.33 -18.41
N PRO A 181 1.05 -8.57 -19.44
CA PRO A 181 0.52 -7.49 -20.29
C PRO A 181 -0.22 -6.37 -19.57
N TYR A 182 -0.85 -6.70 -18.45
CA TYR A 182 -1.62 -5.75 -17.65
C TYR A 182 -0.83 -5.14 -16.46
N LEU A 183 0.43 -5.54 -16.23
CA LEU A 183 1.31 -5.00 -15.18
C LEU A 183 2.46 -4.20 -15.82
N GLN A 184 2.10 -3.09 -16.44
CA GLN A 184 3.03 -2.16 -17.07
C GLN A 184 3.31 -0.96 -16.16
N SER A 185 4.42 -0.28 -16.39
CA SER A 185 4.74 0.98 -15.72
C SER A 185 3.75 2.07 -16.10
N VAL A 186 3.17 2.74 -15.12
CA VAL A 186 2.29 3.90 -15.29
C VAL A 186 2.64 4.98 -14.27
N ASP A 187 2.35 6.24 -14.60
CA ASP A 187 2.54 7.35 -13.65
C ASP A 187 1.74 7.12 -12.37
N SER A 188 2.29 7.55 -11.24
CA SER A 188 1.63 7.43 -9.94
C SER A 188 1.72 8.77 -9.21
N PRO A 189 0.57 9.42 -8.89
CA PRO A 189 0.53 10.85 -8.56
C PRO A 189 0.83 11.18 -7.10
N GLU A 190 1.13 10.19 -6.25
CA GLU A 190 1.52 10.41 -4.88
C GLU A 190 2.91 11.04 -4.76
N GLY A 191 3.20 11.67 -3.63
CA GLY A 191 4.45 12.37 -3.40
C GLY A 191 4.78 12.57 -1.91
N GLU A 192 5.30 13.72 -1.57
CA GLU A 192 5.80 14.04 -0.22
C GLU A 192 4.75 13.98 0.89
N GLU A 193 3.46 13.96 0.56
CA GLU A 193 2.37 13.75 1.50
C GLU A 193 2.32 12.32 2.06
N VAL A 194 3.01 11.36 1.41
CA VAL A 194 3.11 9.98 1.88
C VAL A 194 4.08 9.91 3.07
N PRO A 195 3.67 9.36 4.21
CA PRO A 195 4.57 9.22 5.35
C PRO A 195 5.85 8.42 5.02
N ASN A 196 7.00 9.01 5.28
CA ASN A 196 8.30 8.43 4.95
C ASN A 196 8.46 8.11 3.45
N TYR A 197 7.90 8.95 2.57
CA TYR A 197 8.05 8.81 1.11
C TYR A 197 9.53 8.77 0.71
N TYR A 198 10.34 9.66 1.28
CA TYR A 198 11.79 9.61 1.24
C TYR A 198 12.31 9.00 2.53
N SER A 199 13.25 8.08 2.42
CA SER A 199 13.91 7.45 3.56
C SER A 199 15.38 7.17 3.23
N GLU A 200 16.21 7.12 4.26
CA GLU A 200 17.62 6.78 4.12
C GLU A 200 17.95 5.51 4.89
N ALA A 201 18.77 4.66 4.27
CA ALA A 201 19.37 3.51 4.92
C ALA A 201 20.89 3.66 4.87
N VAL A 202 21.50 3.90 6.02
CA VAL A 202 22.95 4.14 6.16
C VAL A 202 23.62 2.90 6.72
N PHE A 203 24.55 2.36 5.96
CA PHE A 203 25.36 1.21 6.36
C PHE A 203 26.82 1.66 6.57
N PRO A 204 27.36 1.59 7.79
CA PRO A 204 28.81 1.70 7.99
C PRO A 204 29.54 0.71 7.07
N ALA A 205 30.73 1.09 6.58
CA ALA A 205 31.49 0.32 5.58
C ALA A 205 31.59 -1.17 5.91
N GLN A 206 31.90 -1.51 7.17
CA GLN A 206 32.00 -2.91 7.60
C GLN A 206 30.64 -3.62 7.55
N ALA A 207 29.56 -2.99 8.01
CA ALA A 207 28.21 -3.58 8.00
C ALA A 207 27.72 -3.81 6.57
N PHE A 208 27.95 -2.86 5.65
CA PHE A 208 27.62 -3.03 4.22
C PHE A 208 28.36 -4.23 3.64
N ARG A 209 29.67 -4.32 3.86
CA ARG A 209 30.52 -5.42 3.40
C ARG A 209 30.03 -6.77 3.90
N ASP A 210 29.79 -6.89 5.20
CA ASP A 210 29.36 -8.14 5.82
C ASP A 210 27.98 -8.56 5.30
N THR A 211 27.03 -7.62 5.18
CA THR A 211 25.69 -7.88 4.64
C THR A 211 25.75 -8.34 3.19
N PHE A 212 26.52 -7.64 2.35
CA PHE A 212 26.58 -7.99 0.93
C PHE A 212 27.30 -9.31 0.70
N LEU A 213 28.47 -9.56 1.36
CA LEU A 213 29.23 -10.80 1.22
C LEU A 213 28.47 -12.01 1.78
N ALA A 214 27.59 -11.84 2.76
CA ALA A 214 26.73 -12.93 3.23
C ALA A 214 25.74 -13.40 2.12
N ALA A 215 25.27 -12.49 1.28
CA ALA A 215 24.37 -12.77 0.17
C ALA A 215 25.10 -13.09 -1.15
N ARG A 216 26.30 -12.52 -1.35
CA ARG A 216 27.10 -12.61 -2.58
C ARG A 216 28.59 -12.81 -2.21
N PRO A 217 28.98 -14.05 -1.80
CA PRO A 217 30.35 -14.33 -1.32
C PRO A 217 31.41 -14.19 -2.44
N GLU A 218 31.00 -14.17 -3.69
CA GLU A 218 31.89 -13.97 -4.84
C GLU A 218 32.31 -12.50 -5.07
N ALA A 219 31.68 -11.55 -4.36
CA ALA A 219 31.99 -10.12 -4.53
C ALA A 219 33.36 -9.75 -3.92
N VAL A 220 34.01 -8.78 -4.54
CA VAL A 220 35.30 -8.24 -4.07
C VAL A 220 35.09 -6.82 -3.53
N LEU A 221 35.10 -6.68 -2.19
CA LEU A 221 34.92 -5.42 -1.48
C LEU A 221 36.23 -5.06 -0.76
N GLU A 222 37.29 -4.83 -1.56
CA GLU A 222 38.58 -4.36 -1.05
C GLU A 222 38.66 -2.82 -1.12
N GLY A 223 39.51 -2.23 -0.25
CA GLY A 223 39.62 -0.77 -0.16
C GLY A 223 38.43 -0.09 0.49
N GLU A 224 38.09 1.10 0.03
CA GLU A 224 37.00 1.94 0.57
C GLU A 224 35.69 1.80 -0.22
N PRO A 225 34.53 2.05 0.41
CA PRO A 225 33.21 1.92 -0.21
C PRO A 225 33.02 2.60 -1.58
N PRO A 226 33.62 3.78 -1.89
CA PRO A 226 33.53 4.35 -3.23
C PRO A 226 34.06 3.46 -4.35
N GLN A 227 34.94 2.51 -4.04
CA GLN A 227 35.49 1.55 -5.02
C GLN A 227 34.61 0.31 -5.19
N TRP A 228 33.64 0.11 -4.30
CA TRP A 228 32.77 -1.06 -4.31
C TRP A 228 31.54 -0.89 -5.22
N ILE A 229 31.11 0.37 -5.40
CA ILE A 229 29.90 0.69 -6.16
C ILE A 229 30.30 1.03 -7.61
N GLY A 230 29.79 0.25 -8.54
CA GLY A 230 29.98 0.44 -9.97
C GLY A 230 28.73 1.02 -10.64
N ASP A 231 28.55 0.68 -11.92
CA ASP A 231 27.45 1.20 -12.74
C ASP A 231 26.07 0.83 -12.16
N THR A 232 25.16 1.81 -12.21
CA THR A 232 23.75 1.65 -11.85
C THR A 232 22.91 1.98 -13.07
N VAL A 233 22.04 1.07 -13.46
CA VAL A 233 21.08 1.23 -14.56
C VAL A 233 19.68 1.36 -13.94
N TYR A 234 18.91 2.34 -14.42
CA TYR A 234 17.55 2.60 -13.93
C TYR A 234 16.51 2.19 -14.97
N THR A 235 15.34 1.79 -14.51
CA THR A 235 14.13 1.58 -15.32
C THR A 235 13.52 2.91 -15.73
N GLU A 236 12.58 2.91 -16.68
CA GLU A 236 11.80 4.10 -17.02
C GLU A 236 11.00 4.64 -15.82
N GLY A 237 10.52 3.76 -14.94
CA GLY A 237 9.81 4.12 -13.70
C GLY A 237 10.73 4.61 -12.56
N GLY A 238 12.05 4.79 -12.82
CA GLY A 238 13.01 5.37 -11.87
C GLY A 238 13.53 4.42 -10.79
N SER A 239 13.16 3.13 -10.81
CA SER A 239 13.78 2.13 -9.92
C SER A 239 15.11 1.64 -10.48
N VAL A 240 15.95 1.10 -9.61
CA VAL A 240 17.19 0.45 -10.04
C VAL A 240 16.85 -0.85 -10.76
N HIS A 241 17.19 -0.94 -12.05
CA HIS A 241 17.14 -2.19 -12.81
C HIS A 241 18.28 -3.10 -12.37
N THR A 242 19.53 -2.60 -12.46
CA THR A 242 20.73 -3.30 -12.01
C THR A 242 21.73 -2.35 -11.37
N ILE A 243 22.51 -2.86 -10.43
CA ILE A 243 23.65 -2.18 -9.82
C ILE A 243 24.81 -3.15 -9.68
N VAL A 244 26.04 -2.66 -9.94
CA VAL A 244 27.27 -3.43 -9.74
C VAL A 244 27.81 -3.12 -8.35
N ILE A 245 28.01 -4.15 -7.54
CA ILE A 245 28.59 -4.03 -6.19
C ILE A 245 29.71 -5.07 -6.07
N GLY A 246 30.94 -4.59 -5.83
CA GLY A 246 32.11 -5.47 -5.72
C GLY A 246 32.36 -6.35 -6.94
N GLY A 247 32.05 -5.85 -8.14
CA GLY A 247 32.14 -6.57 -9.41
C GLY A 247 30.99 -7.54 -9.68
N VAL A 248 30.02 -7.67 -8.78
CA VAL A 248 28.83 -8.51 -8.96
C VAL A 248 27.63 -7.64 -9.33
N THR A 249 26.94 -8.01 -10.41
CA THR A 249 25.69 -7.34 -10.81
C THR A 249 24.52 -7.95 -10.06
N VAL A 250 23.72 -7.11 -9.38
CA VAL A 250 22.46 -7.48 -8.74
C VAL A 250 21.33 -6.61 -9.27
N THR A 251 20.09 -7.12 -9.26
CA THR A 251 18.92 -6.29 -9.58
C THR A 251 18.56 -5.37 -8.40
N GLY A 252 17.83 -4.29 -8.67
CA GLY A 252 17.32 -3.42 -7.62
C GLY A 252 16.45 -4.16 -6.60
N ALA A 253 15.66 -5.15 -7.06
CA ALA A 253 14.87 -6.02 -6.19
C ALA A 253 15.76 -6.87 -5.27
N GLN A 254 16.86 -7.45 -5.80
CA GLN A 254 17.83 -8.19 -5.00
C GLN A 254 18.57 -7.28 -4.01
N ALA A 255 18.96 -6.08 -4.43
CA ALA A 255 19.59 -5.11 -3.52
C ALA A 255 18.62 -4.70 -2.40
N ARG A 256 17.32 -4.46 -2.73
CA ARG A 256 16.27 -4.21 -1.75
C ARG A 256 16.17 -5.33 -0.71
N GLU A 257 16.18 -6.57 -1.15
CA GLU A 257 16.11 -7.73 -0.25
C GLU A 257 17.36 -7.84 0.63
N ILE A 258 18.56 -7.75 0.04
CA ILE A 258 19.85 -7.89 0.74
C ILE A 258 19.98 -6.83 1.83
N PHE A 259 19.64 -5.58 1.55
CA PHE A 259 19.81 -4.46 2.47
C PHE A 259 18.54 -4.07 3.23
N GLY A 260 17.43 -4.78 3.05
CA GLY A 260 16.15 -4.49 3.71
C GLY A 260 15.59 -3.12 3.35
N LEU A 261 15.78 -2.65 2.10
CA LEU A 261 15.32 -1.34 1.65
C LEU A 261 13.79 -1.33 1.47
N ARG A 262 13.20 -0.16 1.64
CA ARG A 262 11.74 0.01 1.49
C ARG A 262 11.26 -0.26 0.07
N SER A 263 12.04 0.15 -0.95
CA SER A 263 11.74 -0.08 -2.36
C SER A 263 13.02 -0.31 -3.17
N ALA A 264 12.89 -0.64 -4.45
CA ALA A 264 14.00 -0.67 -5.41
C ALA A 264 14.25 0.72 -6.07
N CYS A 265 13.43 1.74 -5.77
CA CYS A 265 13.64 3.10 -6.21
C CYS A 265 14.61 3.82 -5.26
N PHE A 266 15.91 3.73 -5.55
CA PHE A 266 16.94 4.30 -4.68
C PHE A 266 18.13 4.85 -5.48
N THR A 267 18.85 5.77 -4.85
CA THR A 267 20.22 6.17 -5.24
C THR A 267 21.22 5.74 -4.17
N VAL A 268 22.49 5.57 -4.56
CA VAL A 268 23.55 5.13 -3.66
C VAL A 268 24.63 6.19 -3.57
N THR A 269 25.00 6.58 -2.37
CA THR A 269 26.07 7.52 -2.10
C THR A 269 27.09 6.87 -1.17
N PRO A 270 28.23 6.39 -1.71
CA PRO A 270 29.31 5.85 -0.89
C PRO A 270 30.24 6.96 -0.40
N THR A 271 30.70 6.86 0.86
CA THR A 271 31.79 7.64 1.46
C THR A 271 32.87 6.68 1.96
N ALA A 272 33.98 7.17 2.43
CA ALA A 272 35.03 6.30 3.02
C ALA A 272 34.51 5.49 4.24
N GLU A 273 33.50 6.01 4.95
CA GLU A 273 33.03 5.45 6.22
C GLU A 273 31.73 4.65 6.08
N ALA A 274 30.90 4.94 5.04
CA ALA A 274 29.56 4.37 4.92
C ALA A 274 29.05 4.35 3.47
N VAL A 275 28.03 3.53 3.23
CA VAL A 275 27.20 3.57 2.03
C VAL A 275 25.79 3.96 2.44
N THR A 276 25.26 5.03 1.83
CA THR A 276 23.91 5.52 2.07
C THR A 276 23.02 5.21 0.86
N PHE A 277 21.89 4.57 1.10
CA PHE A 277 20.80 4.44 0.14
C PHE A 277 19.75 5.50 0.44
N SER A 278 19.49 6.40 -0.53
CA SER A 278 18.35 7.32 -0.48
C SER A 278 17.20 6.68 -1.26
N VAL A 279 16.14 6.29 -0.55
CA VAL A 279 15.06 5.43 -1.06
C VAL A 279 13.77 6.22 -1.18
N THR A 280 13.05 6.07 -2.30
CA THR A 280 11.74 6.68 -2.55
C THR A 280 10.65 5.60 -2.62
N GLY A 281 9.51 5.82 -1.93
CA GLY A 281 8.37 4.90 -1.93
C GLY A 281 8.56 3.65 -1.05
N TYR A 282 7.57 2.74 -1.14
CA TYR A 282 7.54 1.53 -0.33
C TYR A 282 6.81 0.38 -1.04
N GLY A 283 7.47 -0.73 -1.21
CA GLY A 283 6.95 -1.96 -1.80
C GLY A 283 7.72 -2.40 -3.04
N HIS A 284 7.16 -3.35 -3.80
CA HIS A 284 7.77 -3.89 -5.01
C HIS A 284 7.56 -3.00 -6.25
N GLY A 285 6.64 -2.06 -6.19
CA GLY A 285 6.40 -1.07 -7.24
C GLY A 285 5.53 -1.53 -8.40
N VAL A 286 5.07 -2.77 -8.47
CA VAL A 286 4.26 -3.31 -9.59
C VAL A 286 2.77 -3.24 -9.28
N GLY A 287 1.93 -2.94 -10.28
CA GLY A 287 0.48 -2.83 -10.16
C GLY A 287 0.02 -1.60 -9.37
N MET A 288 -1.05 -1.70 -8.58
CA MET A 288 -1.65 -0.53 -7.95
C MET A 288 -0.85 0.00 -6.77
N SER A 289 -0.49 1.29 -6.81
CA SER A 289 -0.01 2.03 -5.63
C SER A 289 -1.19 2.43 -4.75
N GLN A 290 -1.14 2.05 -3.46
CA GLN A 290 -2.22 2.36 -2.50
C GLN A 290 -2.33 3.87 -2.22
N TYR A 291 -1.21 4.55 -2.03
CA TYR A 291 -1.19 6.01 -1.87
C TYR A 291 -1.50 6.73 -3.17
N GLY A 292 -1.05 6.21 -4.31
CA GLY A 292 -1.41 6.74 -5.61
C GLY A 292 -2.91 6.61 -5.91
N ALA A 293 -3.52 5.48 -5.59
CA ALA A 293 -4.97 5.29 -5.66
C ALA A 293 -5.71 6.32 -4.80
N ASN A 294 -5.22 6.59 -3.57
CA ASN A 294 -5.80 7.61 -2.70
C ASN A 294 -5.63 9.04 -3.28
N ALA A 295 -4.49 9.37 -3.86
CA ALA A 295 -4.26 10.66 -4.52
C ALA A 295 -5.19 10.85 -5.73
N MET A 296 -5.38 9.81 -6.54
CA MET A 296 -6.34 9.83 -7.67
C MET A 296 -7.78 9.97 -7.20
N ALA A 297 -8.19 9.27 -6.13
CA ALA A 297 -9.51 9.38 -5.54
C ALA A 297 -9.77 10.80 -4.99
N GLN A 298 -8.79 11.44 -4.37
CA GLN A 298 -8.87 12.84 -3.92
C GLN A 298 -8.97 13.83 -5.09
N GLN A 299 -8.49 13.46 -6.27
CA GLN A 299 -8.66 14.21 -7.52
C GLN A 299 -10.02 13.95 -8.21
N GLY A 300 -10.89 13.12 -7.60
CA GLY A 300 -12.23 12.83 -8.09
C GLY A 300 -12.30 11.66 -9.06
N LYS A 301 -11.28 10.82 -9.12
CA LYS A 301 -11.31 9.56 -9.90
C LYS A 301 -12.14 8.51 -9.18
N THR A 302 -12.96 7.76 -9.96
CA THR A 302 -13.69 6.61 -9.46
C THR A 302 -12.75 5.40 -9.30
N TYR A 303 -13.15 4.42 -8.48
CA TYR A 303 -12.36 3.20 -8.29
C TYR A 303 -12.13 2.44 -9.61
N GLU A 304 -13.08 2.45 -10.54
CA GLU A 304 -12.88 1.83 -11.86
C GLU A 304 -11.84 2.56 -12.71
N GLU A 305 -11.83 3.92 -12.67
CA GLU A 305 -10.79 4.71 -13.35
C GLU A 305 -9.41 4.42 -12.74
N ILE A 306 -9.33 4.29 -11.40
CA ILE A 306 -8.10 3.96 -10.66
C ILE A 306 -7.60 2.57 -11.08
N LEU A 307 -8.47 1.56 -11.07
CA LEU A 307 -8.10 0.20 -11.44
C LEU A 307 -7.62 0.10 -12.90
N ARG A 308 -8.33 0.74 -13.84
CA ARG A 308 -7.95 0.75 -15.26
C ARG A 308 -6.67 1.57 -15.52
N HIS A 309 -6.31 2.48 -14.64
CA HIS A 309 -5.06 3.21 -14.70
C HIS A 309 -3.89 2.30 -14.33
N TYR A 310 -3.98 1.58 -13.21
CA TYR A 310 -2.88 0.75 -12.72
C TYR A 310 -2.77 -0.62 -13.39
N TYR A 311 -3.86 -1.13 -13.94
CA TYR A 311 -3.89 -2.40 -14.67
C TYR A 311 -4.27 -2.15 -16.13
N THR A 312 -3.28 -2.22 -17.02
CA THR A 312 -3.45 -1.84 -18.41
C THR A 312 -4.35 -2.81 -19.18
N GLY A 313 -5.33 -2.28 -19.92
CA GLY A 313 -6.17 -3.07 -20.82
C GLY A 313 -7.17 -4.00 -20.14
N VAL A 314 -7.46 -3.79 -18.86
CA VAL A 314 -8.41 -4.61 -18.10
C VAL A 314 -9.84 -4.08 -18.16
N THR A 315 -10.79 -4.96 -17.83
CA THR A 315 -12.18 -4.63 -17.51
C THR A 315 -12.46 -4.90 -16.02
N VAL A 316 -13.41 -4.15 -15.45
CA VAL A 316 -13.97 -4.41 -14.11
C VAL A 316 -15.39 -4.90 -14.34
N GLU A 317 -15.70 -6.09 -13.89
CA GLU A 317 -16.96 -6.78 -14.19
C GLU A 317 -17.46 -7.58 -12.99
N ASN A 318 -18.76 -7.80 -12.93
CA ASN A 318 -19.35 -8.73 -11.95
C ASN A 318 -18.91 -10.16 -12.27
N TYR A 319 -18.50 -10.86 -11.24
CA TYR A 319 -18.01 -12.24 -11.32
C TYR A 319 -18.75 -13.11 -10.30
N GLU A 320 -19.36 -14.16 -10.80
CA GLU A 320 -19.91 -15.20 -9.94
C GLU A 320 -18.90 -16.34 -9.89
N PRO A 321 -18.25 -16.56 -8.74
CA PRO A 321 -17.42 -17.74 -8.59
C PRO A 321 -18.28 -18.97 -8.81
N THR A 322 -18.00 -19.73 -9.87
CA THR A 322 -18.70 -21.00 -10.09
C THR A 322 -18.29 -21.96 -8.98
N ASP A 323 -19.28 -22.58 -8.34
CA ASP A 323 -19.06 -23.65 -7.37
C ASP A 323 -18.05 -24.64 -7.93
N ARG A 324 -16.98 -24.86 -7.17
CA ARG A 324 -15.96 -25.85 -7.53
C ARG A 324 -16.62 -27.23 -7.46
N GLN A 325 -16.77 -27.89 -8.63
CA GLN A 325 -17.16 -29.30 -8.72
C GLN A 325 -16.04 -30.20 -8.24
#